data_713e1a0856194e0b86871332abd400d5
#
_entry.id   713e1a0856194e0b86871332abd400d5
#
_cell.length_a   1.000
_cell.length_b   1.000
_cell.length_c   1.000
_cell.angle_alpha   90.00
_cell.angle_beta   90.00
_cell.angle_gamma   90.00
#
_symmetry.space_group_name_H-M   'P 1'
#
loop_
_entity.id
_entity.type
_entity.pdbx_description
1 polymer ?
#
loop_
_entity_poly.entity_id
_entity_poly.type
_entity_poly.pdbx_seq_one_letter_code
_entity_poly.pdbx_strand_id
1 'polypeptide(L)'
;MNITVNGVYIVERKILMIDRIYFFGNKYVNKKDIDIINERSVLYTPHEGGKIKLKGASTLVGKEILKLFEFYDIVYLDVRFLNTTDFGMGFLSEFGFKFFDKNDNELKPLGLNVYYIDRIEVPEILSDRNKKMRLILDRPLNNPYKGRKCSRISTGALEYELMKRSFLNLLNRLKNSGLNVRADLEAADAGGFSTIISTLLGTGKIEYFTILDEVFEEFYTQNINVNRVSIEEVFERMSETHDYKEKALKLHEDYKGKIKVESKYPLTKKDDLALLYTPGVAEPCKKIAENKEDVYKYTAKGNLVAVVTDGSAVLGLGNIGAEAGMPVMEGKSILFKHFGNVDAFPILVDSQDTEKIIETVKMIAPTFGGINLEDIAAPRCFEIERRLVEELDIPVFHDDQHGTAIVVTAGVINALKVVGKKAEDVKVVINGCGAAGVAILKMMRGLGVKHILILDSKGIVYRGNERNNWIKNEVAEITNENNEKGTLADAMKGADIFIGVSVAGAVTKEMVKSMNKDAIIFAMANPVPEIYPDEAKEAGAKVVGTGRSDFPNQINNVLCFPGLFRGALDARAKKITPEMNMAAAHAIAGIVGDELDADHVIPDPMDMTIPEKVAEAVKKIANENK
;
A
#
# COMPACT_ATOMS: atom_id res chain seq x y z
N MET A 1 6.91 5.31 -7.86
CA MET A 1 6.73 6.76 -7.93
C MET A 1 7.95 7.44 -7.38
N ASN A 2 8.42 8.48 -8.03
CA ASN A 2 9.51 9.31 -7.52
C ASN A 2 8.89 10.60 -7.02
N ILE A 3 8.86 10.78 -5.72
CA ILE A 3 8.50 12.07 -5.13
C ILE A 3 9.81 12.80 -4.87
N THR A 4 9.99 13.97 -5.49
CA THR A 4 11.13 14.84 -5.18
C THR A 4 10.68 15.84 -4.13
N VAL A 5 11.30 15.82 -2.96
CA VAL A 5 11.00 16.74 -1.88
C VAL A 5 12.31 17.36 -1.45
N ASN A 6 12.53 18.65 -1.71
CA ASN A 6 13.76 19.38 -1.34
C ASN A 6 15.06 18.57 -1.55
N GLY A 7 15.14 17.82 -2.68
CA GLY A 7 16.26 16.97 -2.99
C GLY A 7 16.21 15.54 -2.43
N VAL A 8 15.13 15.14 -1.76
CA VAL A 8 14.87 13.75 -1.36
C VAL A 8 14.10 13.05 -2.46
N TYR A 9 14.63 11.91 -2.91
CA TYR A 9 13.94 11.03 -3.86
C TYR A 9 13.48 9.79 -3.11
N ILE A 10 12.18 9.64 -2.95
CA ILE A 10 11.59 8.46 -2.37
C ILE A 10 11.37 7.46 -3.50
N VAL A 11 12.14 6.38 -3.49
CA VAL A 11 11.99 5.29 -4.45
C VAL A 11 11.06 4.27 -3.82
N GLU A 12 9.76 4.46 -4.02
CA GLU A 12 8.79 3.43 -3.72
C GLU A 12 8.77 2.44 -4.88
N ARG A 13 9.44 1.29 -4.69
CA ARG A 13 9.42 0.08 -5.54
C ARG A 13 10.30 0.06 -6.80
N LYS A 14 10.75 -1.21 -7.08
CA LYS A 14 11.26 -1.77 -8.34
C LYS A 14 10.86 -0.96 -9.55
N ILE A 15 11.59 0.04 -9.95
CA ILE A 15 11.01 0.84 -10.95
C ILE A 15 11.91 1.05 -12.12
N LEU A 16 11.23 0.98 -13.21
CA LEU A 16 11.54 1.34 -14.58
C LEU A 16 12.77 2.24 -14.81
N MET A 17 13.15 3.07 -13.85
CA MET A 17 14.27 3.99 -13.98
C MET A 17 15.62 3.34 -13.71
N ILE A 18 15.66 2.26 -12.95
CA ILE A 18 16.90 1.55 -12.64
C ILE A 18 17.43 0.79 -13.86
N ASP A 19 16.60 0.47 -14.82
CA ASP A 19 17.05 -0.12 -16.08
C ASP A 19 17.99 0.80 -16.90
N ARG A 20 18.06 2.10 -16.58
CA ARG A 20 18.88 3.10 -17.26
C ARG A 20 20.00 3.71 -16.42
N ILE A 21 20.02 3.48 -15.10
CA ILE A 21 21.05 3.99 -14.21
C ILE A 21 22.12 2.92 -14.04
N TYR A 22 23.32 3.21 -14.53
CA TYR A 22 24.48 2.34 -14.35
C TYR A 22 25.31 2.85 -13.16
N PHE A 23 25.33 2.06 -12.08
CA PHE A 23 26.18 2.33 -10.92
C PHE A 23 27.56 1.74 -11.17
N PHE A 24 28.59 2.56 -11.05
CA PHE A 24 29.98 2.13 -11.12
C PHE A 24 30.65 2.30 -9.75
N GLY A 25 30.79 1.22 -9.01
CA GLY A 25 31.81 1.06 -7.98
C GLY A 25 32.91 0.15 -8.55
N ASN A 26 33.92 -0.23 -7.78
CA ASN A 26 34.97 -1.16 -8.22
C ASN A 26 34.44 -2.55 -8.68
N LYS A 27 33.14 -2.73 -8.78
CA LYS A 27 32.47 -3.86 -9.40
C LYS A 27 31.33 -3.34 -10.27
N TYR A 28 31.26 -3.81 -11.49
CA TYR A 28 30.06 -3.67 -12.32
C TYR A 28 28.87 -4.25 -11.56
N VAL A 29 27.90 -3.42 -11.23
CA VAL A 29 26.64 -3.86 -10.65
C VAL A 29 25.80 -4.41 -11.78
N ASN A 30 25.56 -5.70 -11.76
CA ASN A 30 24.74 -6.36 -12.76
C ASN A 30 23.26 -6.03 -12.51
N LYS A 31 22.42 -6.07 -13.55
CA LYS A 31 20.96 -5.88 -13.47
C LYS A 31 20.28 -6.68 -12.33
N LYS A 32 20.87 -7.83 -11.95
CA LYS A 32 20.42 -8.68 -10.84
C LYS A 32 20.69 -8.10 -9.44
N ASP A 33 21.69 -7.23 -9.31
CA ASP A 33 22.07 -6.63 -8.00
C ASP A 33 21.18 -5.42 -7.67
N ILE A 34 20.42 -4.93 -8.65
CA ILE A 34 19.48 -3.81 -8.54
C ILE A 34 18.14 -4.24 -7.94
N ASP A 35 17.82 -5.53 -7.97
CA ASP A 35 16.63 -6.11 -7.30
C ASP A 35 16.61 -5.92 -5.78
N ILE A 36 17.64 -5.31 -5.21
CA ILE A 36 17.81 -5.08 -3.76
C ILE A 36 17.24 -3.72 -3.30
N ILE A 37 16.85 -2.83 -4.20
CA ILE A 37 16.12 -1.61 -3.81
C ILE A 37 14.67 -2.04 -3.53
N ASN A 38 14.43 -2.34 -2.26
CA ASN A 38 13.12 -2.71 -1.76
C ASN A 38 12.32 -1.48 -1.30
N GLU A 39 11.09 -1.70 -0.88
CA GLU A 39 10.13 -0.68 -0.43
C GLU A 39 10.61 0.22 0.70
N ARG A 40 11.78 -0.07 1.31
CA ARG A 40 12.36 0.65 2.44
C ARG A 40 13.65 1.37 2.08
N SER A 41 13.77 1.81 0.83
CA SER A 41 14.93 2.56 0.34
C SER A 41 14.54 3.97 -0.10
N VAL A 42 15.40 4.96 0.19
CA VAL A 42 15.23 6.36 -0.22
C VAL A 42 16.52 6.92 -0.77
N LEU A 43 16.45 7.76 -1.80
CA LEU A 43 17.56 8.56 -2.30
C LEU A 43 17.44 9.99 -1.75
N TYR A 44 18.42 10.41 -0.97
CA TYR A 44 18.54 11.76 -0.48
C TYR A 44 19.61 12.53 -1.25
N THR A 45 19.19 13.59 -1.93
CA THR A 45 20.08 14.52 -2.64
C THR A 45 19.97 15.88 -1.96
N PRO A 46 21.00 16.34 -1.24
CA PRO A 46 21.02 17.67 -0.65
C PRO A 46 21.09 18.70 -1.77
N HIS A 47 19.98 19.31 -2.15
CA HIS A 47 19.90 20.23 -3.27
C HIS A 47 20.16 21.67 -2.84
N GLU A 48 21.13 22.32 -3.45
CA GLU A 48 21.29 23.77 -3.40
C GLU A 48 20.29 24.47 -4.36
N GLY A 49 19.04 24.51 -3.97
CA GLY A 49 18.05 25.42 -4.56
C GLY A 49 18.21 26.83 -4.01
N GLY A 50 19.38 27.48 -4.25
CA GLY A 50 19.68 28.85 -3.81
C GLY A 50 20.61 28.88 -2.60
N LYS A 51 21.81 29.40 -2.86
CA LYS A 51 22.84 29.95 -1.94
C LYS A 51 22.69 29.58 -0.46
N ILE A 52 22.83 28.32 -0.10
CA ILE A 52 23.10 27.98 1.30
C ILE A 52 24.61 28.21 1.51
N LYS A 53 24.95 29.32 2.13
CA LYS A 53 26.29 29.54 2.70
C LYS A 53 26.38 28.68 3.94
N LEU A 54 26.78 27.43 3.79
CA LEU A 54 26.69 26.43 4.84
C LEU A 54 27.97 26.41 5.69
N LYS A 55 28.06 27.34 6.63
CA LYS A 55 28.84 27.05 7.84
C LYS A 55 28.00 26.09 8.69
N GLY A 56 28.35 24.80 8.73
CA GLY A 56 27.65 23.78 9.51
C GLY A 56 26.63 22.91 8.78
N ALA A 57 26.73 22.78 7.47
CA ALA A 57 25.77 22.03 6.62
C ALA A 57 25.65 20.55 6.94
N SER A 58 26.72 19.91 7.40
CA SER A 58 26.68 18.47 7.64
C SER A 58 25.77 18.08 8.81
N THR A 59 25.58 18.97 9.79
CA THR A 59 24.60 18.77 10.88
C THR A 59 23.19 18.62 10.37
N LEU A 60 22.77 19.49 9.44
CA LEU A 60 21.42 19.41 8.86
C LEU A 60 21.22 18.09 8.09
N VAL A 61 22.20 17.71 7.28
CA VAL A 61 22.18 16.44 6.55
C VAL A 61 22.08 15.26 7.52
N GLY A 62 22.84 15.28 8.62
CA GLY A 62 22.79 14.25 9.65
C GLY A 62 21.39 14.10 10.26
N LYS A 63 20.75 15.21 10.61
CA LYS A 63 19.36 15.21 11.13
C LYS A 63 18.36 14.63 10.16
N GLU A 64 18.47 14.99 8.89
CA GLU A 64 17.55 14.51 7.86
C GLU A 64 17.76 13.02 7.58
N ILE A 65 19.01 12.55 7.53
CA ILE A 65 19.31 11.12 7.37
C ILE A 65 18.78 10.30 8.55
N LEU A 66 18.95 10.77 9.78
CA LEU A 66 18.41 10.09 10.96
C LEU A 66 16.89 9.97 10.89
N LYS A 67 16.18 11.04 10.52
CA LYS A 67 14.74 10.98 10.30
C LYS A 67 14.37 9.98 9.20
N LEU A 68 15.11 9.95 8.09
CA LEU A 68 14.88 8.97 7.02
C LEU A 68 15.09 7.54 7.50
N PHE A 69 16.02 7.29 8.41
CA PHE A 69 16.21 5.97 9.00
C PHE A 69 15.08 5.51 9.94
N GLU A 70 14.22 6.40 10.38
CA GLU A 70 12.99 6.01 11.09
C GLU A 70 12.04 5.22 10.16
N PHE A 71 12.05 5.54 8.86
CA PHE A 71 11.12 4.99 7.87
C PHE A 71 11.78 4.02 6.88
N TYR A 72 13.08 4.18 6.62
CA TYR A 72 13.81 3.42 5.60
C TYR A 72 14.98 2.65 6.22
N ASP A 73 15.24 1.47 5.68
CA ASP A 73 16.40 0.65 6.09
C ASP A 73 17.64 1.03 5.29
N ILE A 74 17.47 1.54 4.07
CA ILE A 74 18.56 1.94 3.19
C ILE A 74 18.36 3.37 2.73
N VAL A 75 19.34 4.23 3.01
CA VAL A 75 19.37 5.62 2.53
C VAL A 75 20.51 5.78 1.54
N TYR A 76 20.17 6.15 0.30
CA TYR A 76 21.13 6.54 -0.71
C TYR A 76 21.39 8.03 -0.57
N LEU A 77 22.60 8.42 -0.14
CA LEU A 77 23.00 9.81 0.02
C LEU A 77 23.84 10.25 -1.18
N ASP A 78 23.34 11.20 -1.98
CA ASP A 78 24.09 11.81 -3.06
C ASP A 78 25.00 12.91 -2.53
N VAL A 79 26.28 12.58 -2.35
CA VAL A 79 27.28 13.50 -1.82
C VAL A 79 27.90 14.42 -2.86
N ARG A 80 27.58 14.25 -4.16
CA ARG A 80 28.13 15.09 -5.24
C ARG A 80 27.73 16.56 -5.11
N PHE A 81 26.61 16.81 -4.45
CA PHE A 81 26.09 18.16 -4.21
C PHE A 81 26.36 18.68 -2.80
N LEU A 82 26.99 17.87 -1.95
CA LEU A 82 27.40 18.30 -0.61
C LEU A 82 28.63 19.22 -0.70
N ASN A 83 28.57 20.33 0.01
CA ASN A 83 29.67 21.26 0.17
C ASN A 83 29.83 21.61 1.63
N THR A 84 30.57 20.78 2.37
CA THR A 84 30.81 20.98 3.81
C THR A 84 32.27 21.36 4.09
N THR A 85 32.46 22.20 5.09
CA THR A 85 33.81 22.59 5.57
C THR A 85 34.19 21.93 6.90
N ASP A 86 33.26 21.17 7.48
CA ASP A 86 33.45 20.48 8.77
C ASP A 86 33.77 18.99 8.62
N PHE A 87 34.06 18.53 7.40
CA PHE A 87 34.38 17.14 7.05
C PHE A 87 33.40 16.11 7.60
N GLY A 88 32.11 16.47 7.77
CA GLY A 88 31.11 15.60 8.31
C GLY A 88 31.01 15.53 9.84
N MET A 89 31.75 16.37 10.55
CA MET A 89 31.73 16.42 12.02
C MET A 89 30.29 16.71 12.54
N GLY A 90 29.58 17.65 11.92
CA GLY A 90 28.17 17.94 12.25
C GLY A 90 27.24 16.77 11.98
N PHE A 91 27.43 16.07 10.88
CA PHE A 91 26.69 14.85 10.57
C PHE A 91 26.89 13.80 11.65
N LEU A 92 28.12 13.53 12.01
CA LEU A 92 28.49 12.52 13.02
C LEU A 92 27.97 12.88 14.41
N SER A 93 27.97 14.17 14.76
CA SER A 93 27.39 14.62 16.03
C SER A 93 25.93 14.26 16.18
N GLU A 94 25.14 14.33 15.10
CA GLU A 94 23.75 13.89 15.12
C GLU A 94 23.60 12.37 15.33
N PHE A 95 24.59 11.59 14.90
CA PHE A 95 24.67 10.15 15.19
C PHE A 95 25.24 9.83 16.57
N GLY A 96 25.41 10.84 17.42
CA GLY A 96 25.85 10.67 18.81
C GLY A 96 27.37 10.66 19.01
N PHE A 97 28.17 10.92 17.96
CA PHE A 97 29.61 11.10 18.13
C PHE A 97 29.89 12.42 18.85
N LYS A 98 30.84 12.37 19.80
CA LYS A 98 31.34 13.56 20.50
C LYS A 98 32.81 13.74 20.23
N PHE A 99 33.22 14.99 20.09
CA PHE A 99 34.55 15.39 19.75
C PHE A 99 35.10 16.29 20.86
N PHE A 100 36.31 16.01 21.35
CA PHE A 100 36.90 16.71 22.48
C PHE A 100 38.29 17.26 22.11
N ASP A 101 38.64 18.41 22.68
CA ASP A 101 39.98 18.97 22.59
C ASP A 101 40.94 18.31 23.59
N LYS A 102 42.21 18.72 23.57
CA LYS A 102 43.25 18.23 24.47
C LYS A 102 43.01 18.51 25.96
N ASN A 103 42.07 19.40 26.28
CA ASN A 103 41.67 19.77 27.64
C ASN A 103 40.35 19.10 28.04
N ASP A 104 39.87 18.15 27.22
CA ASP A 104 38.62 17.41 27.40
C ASP A 104 37.34 18.28 27.29
N ASN A 105 37.44 19.43 26.62
CA ASN A 105 36.25 20.24 26.30
C ASN A 105 35.57 19.71 25.04
N GLU A 106 34.26 19.55 25.09
CA GLU A 106 33.47 19.11 23.92
C GLU A 106 33.47 20.22 22.84
N LEU A 107 33.84 19.83 21.63
CA LEU A 107 33.96 20.72 20.48
C LEU A 107 32.62 20.77 19.72
N LYS A 108 32.12 21.98 19.43
CA LYS A 108 30.99 22.16 18.53
C LYS A 108 31.33 21.73 17.09
N PRO A 109 30.40 21.19 16.32
CA PRO A 109 30.62 20.72 14.95
C PRO A 109 30.80 21.89 13.96
N LEU A 110 31.93 22.55 14.03
CA LEU A 110 32.32 23.66 13.15
C LEU A 110 33.64 23.31 12.47
N GLY A 111 33.80 23.64 11.19
CA GLY A 111 34.93 23.25 10.37
C GLY A 111 36.30 23.60 10.97
N LEU A 112 36.44 24.75 11.65
CA LEU A 112 37.67 25.13 12.33
C LEU A 112 37.99 24.26 13.54
N ASN A 113 36.97 23.68 14.19
CA ASN A 113 37.16 22.85 15.38
C ASN A 113 37.74 21.47 15.06
N VAL A 114 37.66 21.02 13.82
CA VAL A 114 38.24 19.76 13.36
C VAL A 114 39.75 19.72 13.60
N TYR A 115 40.42 20.87 13.52
CA TYR A 115 41.86 20.98 13.80
C TYR A 115 42.21 20.67 15.25
N TYR A 116 41.30 20.95 16.20
CA TYR A 116 41.55 20.85 17.65
C TYR A 116 41.12 19.50 18.23
N ILE A 117 40.55 18.59 17.44
CA ILE A 117 40.12 17.27 17.91
C ILE A 117 41.31 16.49 18.45
N ASP A 118 41.21 16.07 19.70
CA ASP A 118 42.17 15.19 20.36
C ASP A 118 41.59 13.80 20.64
N ARG A 119 40.34 13.74 21.07
CA ARG A 119 39.61 12.50 21.38
C ARG A 119 38.25 12.48 20.72
N ILE A 120 37.82 11.30 20.29
CA ILE A 120 36.50 11.04 19.70
C ILE A 120 35.81 9.97 20.55
N GLU A 121 34.61 10.26 20.99
CA GLU A 121 33.73 9.30 21.65
C GLU A 121 32.73 8.74 20.61
N VAL A 122 32.72 7.40 20.47
CA VAL A 122 31.94 6.69 19.50
C VAL A 122 30.69 6.14 20.19
N PRO A 123 29.47 6.44 19.72
CA PRO A 123 28.23 5.97 20.35
C PRO A 123 28.00 4.47 20.13
N GLU A 124 27.39 3.81 21.13
CA GLU A 124 26.97 2.39 21.01
C GLU A 124 25.83 2.16 20.02
N ILE A 125 25.11 3.20 19.67
CA ILE A 125 23.84 3.19 18.90
C ILE A 125 23.96 2.66 17.45
N LEU A 126 25.16 2.47 16.92
CA LEU A 126 25.34 1.93 15.56
C LEU A 126 25.13 0.42 15.43
N SER A 127 24.45 -0.20 16.39
CA SER A 127 24.24 -1.65 16.45
C SER A 127 23.09 -2.18 15.56
N ASP A 128 22.20 -1.32 15.03
CA ASP A 128 21.15 -1.80 14.13
C ASP A 128 21.73 -2.23 12.77
N ARG A 129 21.83 -3.56 12.59
CA ARG A 129 22.40 -4.19 11.40
C ARG A 129 21.54 -4.01 10.15
N ASN A 130 20.29 -3.56 10.30
CA ASN A 130 19.34 -3.43 9.18
C ASN A 130 19.44 -2.06 8.50
N LYS A 131 19.98 -1.05 9.19
CA LYS A 131 20.11 0.31 8.64
C LYS A 131 21.41 0.44 7.86
N LYS A 132 21.34 0.84 6.60
CA LYS A 132 22.47 1.00 5.69
C LYS A 132 22.43 2.33 4.97
N MET A 133 23.57 3.00 4.91
CA MET A 133 23.75 4.19 4.08
C MET A 133 24.58 3.84 2.85
N ARG A 134 24.13 4.29 1.68
CA ARG A 134 24.83 4.12 0.41
C ARG A 134 25.19 5.48 -0.15
N LEU A 135 26.47 5.71 -0.38
CA LEU A 135 26.97 6.99 -0.85
C LEU A 135 27.11 6.99 -2.37
N ILE A 136 26.52 7.99 -3.01
CA ILE A 136 26.69 8.24 -4.44
C ILE A 136 27.81 9.26 -4.60
N LEU A 137 28.88 8.86 -5.27
CA LEU A 137 30.07 9.65 -5.47
C LEU A 137 30.19 10.16 -6.92
N ASP A 138 30.87 11.28 -7.09
CA ASP A 138 31.40 11.68 -8.40
C ASP A 138 32.60 10.80 -8.80
N ARG A 139 33.14 10.96 -9.99
CA ARG A 139 34.32 10.20 -10.44
C ARG A 139 35.47 10.33 -9.44
N PRO A 140 36.24 9.25 -9.20
CA PRO A 140 37.41 9.31 -8.30
C PRO A 140 38.35 10.46 -8.69
N LEU A 141 38.59 11.35 -7.78
CA LEU A 141 39.56 12.42 -7.98
C LEU A 141 40.89 11.98 -7.39
N ASN A 142 41.98 12.17 -8.15
CA ASN A 142 43.32 11.86 -7.73
C ASN A 142 43.83 12.71 -6.54
N ASN A 143 42.96 13.53 -5.95
CA ASN A 143 43.30 14.37 -4.81
C ASN A 143 42.08 14.53 -3.87
N PRO A 144 42.07 13.88 -2.70
CA PRO A 144 41.00 13.90 -1.72
C PRO A 144 40.66 15.30 -1.16
N TYR A 145 41.54 16.28 -1.36
CA TYR A 145 41.37 17.66 -0.87
C TYR A 145 40.75 18.59 -1.94
N LYS A 146 40.59 18.10 -3.16
CA LYS A 146 40.09 18.88 -4.30
C LYS A 146 38.79 18.29 -4.84
N GLY A 147 37.82 18.05 -4.00
CA GLY A 147 36.46 17.80 -4.52
C GLY A 147 36.10 18.87 -5.54
N ARG A 148 35.36 18.51 -6.63
CA ARG A 148 34.99 19.43 -7.72
C ARG A 148 34.42 20.76 -7.23
N LYS A 149 33.89 20.81 -6.04
CA LYS A 149 33.27 22.00 -5.44
C LYS A 149 34.10 22.71 -4.40
N CYS A 150 35.10 22.07 -3.77
CA CYS A 150 36.08 22.77 -2.92
C CYS A 150 36.88 23.80 -3.69
N SER A 151 37.10 23.63 -4.99
CA SER A 151 37.73 24.61 -5.86
C SER A 151 36.91 25.87 -6.14
N ARG A 152 35.62 25.87 -5.83
CA ARG A 152 34.73 27.04 -5.97
C ARG A 152 34.56 27.86 -4.69
N ILE A 153 34.97 27.32 -3.56
CA ILE A 153 35.22 28.15 -2.39
C ILE A 153 36.50 28.90 -2.72
N SER A 154 36.47 30.18 -2.96
CA SER A 154 37.62 31.02 -3.18
C SER A 154 38.40 31.13 -1.87
N THR A 155 39.06 30.07 -1.49
CA THR A 155 39.89 30.00 -0.33
C THR A 155 41.28 30.44 -0.74
N GLY A 156 41.85 31.37 -0.03
CA GLY A 156 43.25 31.69 -0.17
C GLY A 156 44.11 30.43 0.11
N ALA A 157 45.31 30.38 -0.41
CA ALA A 157 46.23 29.25 -0.23
C ALA A 157 46.38 28.82 1.24
N LEU A 158 46.28 29.77 2.17
CA LEU A 158 46.35 29.51 3.60
C LEU A 158 45.13 28.71 4.13
N GLU A 159 43.92 29.05 3.72
CA GLU A 159 42.70 28.32 4.14
C GLU A 159 42.72 26.88 3.61
N TYR A 160 43.21 26.68 2.41
CA TYR A 160 43.37 25.34 1.83
C TYR A 160 44.37 24.50 2.62
N GLU A 161 45.49 25.03 3.02
CA GLU A 161 46.50 24.32 3.84
C GLU A 161 45.97 24.04 5.26
N LEU A 162 45.18 24.94 5.84
CA LEU A 162 44.53 24.73 7.13
C LEU A 162 43.47 23.62 7.04
N MET A 163 42.65 23.61 6.03
CA MET A 163 41.66 22.53 5.77
C MET A 163 42.38 21.19 5.61
N LYS A 164 43.45 21.14 4.81
CA LYS A 164 44.23 19.92 4.60
C LYS A 164 44.84 19.39 5.93
N ARG A 165 45.40 20.25 6.73
CA ARG A 165 45.96 19.88 8.03
C ARG A 165 44.86 19.40 8.99
N SER A 166 43.73 20.06 9.02
CA SER A 166 42.58 19.67 9.83
C SER A 166 42.05 18.28 9.44
N PHE A 167 41.94 18.01 8.14
CA PHE A 167 41.52 16.70 7.64
C PHE A 167 42.53 15.59 8.01
N LEU A 168 43.83 15.84 7.81
CA LEU A 168 44.88 14.89 8.19
C LEU A 168 44.91 14.64 9.71
N ASN A 169 44.71 15.67 10.51
CA ASN A 169 44.62 15.53 11.95
C ASN A 169 43.45 14.63 12.34
N LEU A 170 42.25 14.88 11.78
CA LEU A 170 41.04 14.06 12.02
C LEU A 170 41.29 12.60 11.62
N LEU A 171 41.84 12.34 10.43
CA LEU A 171 42.13 10.98 9.96
C LEU A 171 43.12 10.27 10.91
N ASN A 172 44.16 10.96 11.37
CA ASN A 172 45.13 10.39 12.30
C ASN A 172 44.49 10.06 13.66
N ARG A 173 43.61 10.93 14.17
CA ARG A 173 42.87 10.69 15.42
C ARG A 173 41.94 9.52 15.31
N LEU A 174 41.17 9.41 14.20
CA LEU A 174 40.33 8.27 13.93
C LEU A 174 41.13 6.96 13.88
N LYS A 175 42.28 6.97 13.20
CA LYS A 175 43.17 5.82 13.14
C LYS A 175 43.72 5.44 14.53
N ASN A 176 44.10 6.41 15.33
CA ASN A 176 44.61 6.18 16.69
C ASN A 176 43.51 5.71 17.65
N SER A 177 42.23 5.98 17.35
CA SER A 177 41.09 5.45 18.09
C SER A 177 40.73 4.01 17.69
N GLY A 178 41.55 3.33 16.90
CA GLY A 178 41.38 1.93 16.51
C GLY A 178 40.42 1.72 15.35
N LEU A 179 39.98 2.79 14.69
CA LEU A 179 39.09 2.72 13.55
C LEU A 179 39.89 2.46 12.26
N ASN A 180 39.34 1.58 11.41
CA ASN A 180 39.94 1.26 10.12
C ASN A 180 39.70 2.38 9.11
N VAL A 181 40.60 3.35 9.05
CA VAL A 181 40.50 4.51 8.18
C VAL A 181 40.81 4.09 6.74
N ARG A 182 39.78 4.11 5.91
CA ARG A 182 39.93 4.00 4.46
C ARG A 182 40.29 5.37 3.90
N ALA A 183 41.59 5.58 3.73
CA ALA A 183 42.17 6.79 3.12
C ALA A 183 42.32 6.66 1.59
N ASP A 184 41.74 5.64 0.99
CA ASP A 184 41.81 5.40 -0.44
C ASP A 184 40.97 6.44 -1.21
N LEU A 185 41.47 6.75 -2.33
CA LEU A 185 41.21 7.86 -3.25
C LEU A 185 39.74 8.01 -3.72
N GLU A 186 38.88 7.06 -3.45
CA GLU A 186 37.51 7.03 -3.89
C GLU A 186 36.56 7.93 -3.08
N ALA A 187 37.02 8.39 -1.93
CA ALA A 187 36.21 9.13 -0.97
C ALA A 187 36.48 10.65 -0.96
N ALA A 188 36.99 11.18 -2.05
CA ALA A 188 37.45 12.57 -2.13
C ALA A 188 36.32 13.60 -2.33
N ASP A 189 35.10 13.15 -2.52
CA ASP A 189 33.95 14.03 -2.70
C ASP A 189 33.53 14.74 -1.42
N ALA A 190 32.88 15.88 -1.58
CA ALA A 190 32.35 16.69 -0.49
C ALA A 190 33.39 17.07 0.58
N GLY A 191 34.64 17.36 0.17
CA GLY A 191 35.70 17.81 1.07
C GLY A 191 36.12 16.76 2.11
N GLY A 192 36.13 15.48 1.75
CA GLY A 192 36.48 14.39 2.64
C GLY A 192 35.34 13.85 3.53
N PHE A 193 34.14 14.36 3.37
CA PHE A 193 32.93 13.92 4.08
C PHE A 193 32.73 12.41 3.97
N SER A 194 32.76 11.87 2.76
CA SER A 194 32.57 10.44 2.51
C SER A 194 33.58 9.55 3.20
N THR A 195 34.87 9.94 3.22
CA THR A 195 35.94 9.21 3.91
C THR A 195 35.68 9.12 5.41
N ILE A 196 35.33 10.24 6.02
CA ILE A 196 35.07 10.30 7.47
C ILE A 196 33.84 9.47 7.83
N ILE A 197 32.74 9.65 7.10
CA ILE A 197 31.50 8.92 7.34
C ILE A 197 31.72 7.41 7.18
N SER A 198 32.39 6.97 6.12
CA SER A 198 32.66 5.54 5.90
C SER A 198 33.55 4.92 6.95
N THR A 199 34.50 5.69 7.44
CA THR A 199 35.40 5.25 8.49
C THR A 199 34.67 5.02 9.80
N LEU A 200 33.79 5.94 10.18
CA LEU A 200 33.14 5.92 11.49
C LEU A 200 31.90 5.01 11.53
N LEU A 201 31.15 4.91 10.45
CA LEU A 201 30.00 4.02 10.38
C LEU A 201 30.35 2.55 10.05
N GLY A 202 31.59 2.28 9.69
CA GLY A 202 32.11 0.95 9.40
C GLY A 202 31.84 0.42 8.02
N THR A 203 32.72 -0.44 7.51
CA THR A 203 32.70 -0.94 6.11
C THR A 203 31.53 -1.83 5.74
N GLY A 204 30.79 -2.37 6.72
CA GLY A 204 29.60 -3.21 6.48
C GLY A 204 28.31 -2.42 6.28
N LYS A 205 28.30 -1.11 6.56
CA LYS A 205 27.11 -0.25 6.52
C LYS A 205 27.11 0.75 5.37
N ILE A 206 28.27 0.98 4.74
CA ILE A 206 28.41 1.94 3.65
C ILE A 206 28.90 1.25 2.40
N GLU A 207 28.15 1.44 1.34
CA GLU A 207 28.48 1.03 -0.02
C GLU A 207 28.62 2.28 -0.88
N TYR A 208 29.58 2.26 -1.82
CA TYR A 208 29.85 3.39 -2.71
C TYR A 208 29.30 3.09 -4.09
N PHE A 209 28.66 4.08 -4.67
CA PHE A 209 28.15 4.05 -6.03
C PHE A 209 28.64 5.27 -6.79
N THR A 210 29.07 5.08 -8.03
CA THR A 210 29.35 6.18 -8.96
C THR A 210 28.30 6.16 -10.05
N ILE A 211 27.64 7.29 -10.28
CA ILE A 211 26.68 7.47 -11.38
C ILE A 211 27.35 8.29 -12.46
N LEU A 212 27.26 7.86 -13.73
CA LEU A 212 27.72 8.66 -14.85
C LEU A 212 26.85 9.92 -14.99
N ASP A 213 27.48 11.09 -15.16
CA ASP A 213 26.78 12.38 -15.27
C ASP A 213 25.71 12.38 -16.36
N GLU A 214 25.98 11.77 -17.52
CA GLU A 214 25.06 11.68 -18.64
C GLU A 214 23.77 10.91 -18.29
N VAL A 215 23.90 9.83 -17.52
CA VAL A 215 22.75 9.02 -17.08
C VAL A 215 21.98 9.75 -15.98
N PHE A 216 22.66 10.52 -15.16
CA PHE A 216 22.05 11.30 -14.09
C PHE A 216 21.32 12.53 -14.64
N GLU A 217 21.88 13.20 -15.65
CA GLU A 217 21.23 14.30 -16.38
C GLU A 217 19.97 13.81 -17.10
N GLU A 218 20.03 12.65 -17.74
CA GLU A 218 18.86 12.04 -18.38
C GLU A 218 17.78 11.69 -17.34
N PHE A 219 18.19 11.19 -16.17
CA PHE A 219 17.31 10.93 -15.05
C PHE A 219 16.62 12.21 -14.53
N TYR A 220 17.36 13.30 -14.37
CA TYR A 220 16.80 14.59 -13.94
C TYR A 220 15.90 15.23 -14.99
N THR A 221 16.28 15.20 -16.25
CA THR A 221 15.51 15.82 -17.32
C THR A 221 14.20 15.10 -17.62
N GLN A 222 14.15 13.79 -17.45
CA GLN A 222 12.92 13.01 -17.66
C GLN A 222 11.92 13.12 -16.50
N ASN A 223 12.34 13.56 -15.31
CA ASN A 223 11.52 13.60 -14.09
C ASN A 223 11.24 15.02 -13.56
N ILE A 224 11.49 16.05 -14.35
CA ILE A 224 11.38 17.48 -13.94
C ILE A 224 9.93 17.93 -13.65
N ASN A 225 8.91 17.13 -13.98
CA ASN A 225 7.50 17.46 -13.74
C ASN A 225 6.92 16.86 -12.44
N VAL A 226 7.76 16.51 -11.49
CA VAL A 226 7.27 16.06 -10.18
C VAL A 226 6.95 17.29 -9.33
N ASN A 227 5.72 17.35 -8.81
CA ASN A 227 5.32 18.37 -7.83
C ASN A 227 6.32 18.40 -6.69
N ARG A 228 6.92 19.58 -6.47
CA ARG A 228 7.85 19.78 -5.36
C ARG A 228 7.04 19.86 -4.06
N VAL A 229 6.99 18.76 -3.36
CA VAL A 229 6.43 18.69 -2.00
C VAL A 229 7.57 19.02 -1.03
N SER A 230 7.31 19.74 0.05
CA SER A 230 8.35 20.03 1.04
C SER A 230 8.74 18.78 1.84
N ILE A 231 9.95 18.77 2.39
CA ILE A 231 10.41 17.68 3.27
C ILE A 231 9.46 17.54 4.48
N GLU A 232 8.97 18.67 4.98
CA GLU A 232 8.01 18.74 6.07
C GLU A 232 6.70 18.05 5.68
N GLU A 233 6.17 18.32 4.50
CA GLU A 233 4.94 17.66 4.00
C GLU A 233 5.12 16.15 3.81
N VAL A 234 6.31 15.68 3.38
CA VAL A 234 6.58 14.23 3.31
C VAL A 234 6.64 13.62 4.70
N PHE A 235 7.36 14.25 5.64
CA PHE A 235 7.42 13.77 7.01
C PHE A 235 6.06 13.86 7.71
N GLU A 236 5.25 14.87 7.44
CA GLU A 236 3.89 15.00 7.94
C GLU A 236 3.01 13.85 7.44
N ARG A 237 2.99 13.59 6.12
CA ARG A 237 2.28 12.44 5.53
C ARG A 237 2.80 11.09 6.00
N MET A 238 4.12 10.93 6.19
CA MET A 238 4.73 9.71 6.70
C MET A 238 4.51 9.55 8.20
N SER A 239 4.54 10.65 8.99
CA SER A 239 4.24 10.63 10.41
C SER A 239 2.77 10.30 10.66
N GLU A 240 1.84 10.79 9.84
CA GLU A 240 0.43 10.41 9.91
C GLU A 240 0.24 8.89 9.74
N THR A 241 0.88 8.27 8.73
CA THR A 241 0.80 6.82 8.53
C THR A 241 1.50 6.03 9.63
N HIS A 242 2.59 6.54 10.18
CA HIS A 242 3.30 5.91 11.29
C HIS A 242 2.50 6.04 12.60
N ASP A 243 1.90 7.21 12.83
CA ASP A 243 0.99 7.46 13.96
C ASP A 243 -0.22 6.52 13.93
N TYR A 244 -0.81 6.22 12.76
CA TYR A 244 -1.88 5.22 12.65
C TYR A 244 -1.42 3.79 12.99
N LYS A 245 -0.19 3.40 12.68
CA LYS A 245 0.31 2.06 13.04
C LYS A 245 0.46 1.88 14.55
N GLU A 246 1.11 2.83 15.20
CA GLU A 246 1.26 2.81 16.66
C GLU A 246 -0.08 2.98 17.37
N LYS A 247 -0.91 3.91 16.92
CA LYS A 247 -2.27 4.09 17.44
C LYS A 247 -3.12 2.84 17.28
N ALA A 248 -3.02 2.14 16.14
CA ALA A 248 -3.76 0.90 15.92
C ALA A 248 -3.29 -0.21 16.87
N LEU A 249 -1.98 -0.41 17.05
CA LEU A 249 -1.45 -1.38 18.00
C LEU A 249 -1.93 -1.08 19.42
N LYS A 250 -1.79 0.17 19.84
CA LYS A 250 -2.24 0.62 21.17
C LYS A 250 -3.75 0.43 21.36
N LEU A 251 -4.56 0.78 20.37
CA LEU A 251 -6.01 0.57 20.40
C LEU A 251 -6.35 -0.91 20.62
N HIS A 252 -5.72 -1.81 19.84
CA HIS A 252 -5.98 -3.24 19.95
C HIS A 252 -5.53 -3.80 21.30
N GLU A 253 -4.44 -3.31 21.87
CA GLU A 253 -3.95 -3.69 23.19
C GLU A 253 -4.87 -3.16 24.31
N ASP A 254 -5.23 -1.88 24.28
CA ASP A 254 -6.05 -1.21 25.29
C ASP A 254 -7.46 -1.83 25.36
N TYR A 255 -8.07 -2.13 24.21
CA TYR A 255 -9.41 -2.71 24.12
C TYR A 255 -9.42 -4.24 24.10
N LYS A 256 -8.27 -4.91 23.96
CA LYS A 256 -8.14 -6.37 23.80
C LYS A 256 -9.00 -6.92 22.65
N GLY A 257 -8.89 -6.29 21.51
CA GLY A 257 -9.72 -6.50 20.32
C GLY A 257 -10.81 -5.43 20.15
N LYS A 258 -11.67 -5.60 19.14
CA LYS A 258 -12.66 -4.59 18.73
C LYS A 258 -14.10 -5.01 18.94
N ILE A 259 -14.35 -6.27 19.27
CA ILE A 259 -15.71 -6.81 19.41
C ILE A 259 -15.95 -7.30 20.84
N LYS A 260 -17.21 -7.27 21.26
CA LYS A 260 -17.70 -7.89 22.50
C LYS A 260 -19.04 -8.57 22.26
N VAL A 261 -19.35 -9.55 23.10
CA VAL A 261 -20.71 -10.12 23.19
C VAL A 261 -21.46 -9.43 24.31
N GLU A 262 -22.70 -9.00 24.03
CA GLU A 262 -23.51 -8.26 24.98
C GLU A 262 -24.94 -8.82 25.00
N SER A 263 -25.52 -8.92 26.20
CA SER A 263 -26.89 -9.39 26.36
C SER A 263 -27.91 -8.35 25.88
N LYS A 264 -28.88 -8.78 25.09
CA LYS A 264 -30.03 -7.96 24.68
C LYS A 264 -31.06 -7.77 25.81
N TYR A 265 -31.07 -8.62 26.79
CA TYR A 265 -31.99 -8.60 27.92
C TYR A 265 -31.21 -8.55 29.25
N PRO A 266 -31.55 -7.65 30.16
CA PRO A 266 -30.85 -7.55 31.43
C PRO A 266 -31.19 -8.72 32.35
N LEU A 267 -30.19 -9.33 32.98
CA LEU A 267 -30.35 -10.34 34.02
C LEU A 267 -30.23 -9.66 35.41
N THR A 268 -31.34 -9.28 36.01
CA THR A 268 -31.36 -8.44 37.22
C THR A 268 -31.95 -9.09 38.45
N LYS A 269 -32.80 -10.11 38.29
CA LYS A 269 -33.48 -10.82 39.35
C LYS A 269 -33.59 -12.31 39.07
N LYS A 270 -33.92 -13.09 40.11
CA LYS A 270 -33.99 -14.56 40.05
C LYS A 270 -35.02 -15.07 39.01
N ASP A 271 -36.13 -14.35 38.87
CA ASP A 271 -37.16 -14.70 37.88
C ASP A 271 -36.65 -14.57 36.42
N ASP A 272 -35.73 -13.60 36.16
CA ASP A 272 -35.11 -13.47 34.85
C ASP A 272 -34.29 -14.70 34.48
N LEU A 273 -33.60 -15.30 35.47
CA LEU A 273 -32.85 -16.54 35.27
C LEU A 273 -33.78 -17.71 34.88
N ALA A 274 -34.93 -17.83 35.54
CA ALA A 274 -35.91 -18.87 35.22
C ALA A 274 -36.53 -18.67 33.82
N LEU A 275 -36.73 -17.43 33.41
CA LEU A 275 -37.26 -17.07 32.10
C LEU A 275 -36.23 -17.28 30.98
N LEU A 276 -35.00 -16.79 31.20
CA LEU A 276 -33.96 -16.75 30.17
C LEU A 276 -33.21 -18.08 30.01
N TYR A 277 -33.22 -18.92 31.05
CA TYR A 277 -32.50 -20.18 31.06
C TYR A 277 -33.44 -21.33 31.51
N THR A 278 -33.27 -21.89 32.66
CA THR A 278 -34.04 -23.05 33.12
C THR A 278 -35.13 -22.62 34.10
N PRO A 279 -36.44 -22.96 33.89
CA PRO A 279 -36.99 -23.88 32.87
C PRO A 279 -37.47 -23.23 31.57
N GLY A 280 -37.58 -21.90 31.49
CA GLY A 280 -38.26 -21.18 30.43
C GLY A 280 -37.71 -21.44 29.02
N VAL A 281 -36.36 -21.61 28.89
CA VAL A 281 -35.69 -21.85 27.60
C VAL A 281 -36.16 -23.12 26.88
N ALA A 282 -36.77 -24.07 27.59
CA ALA A 282 -37.29 -25.30 27.00
C ALA A 282 -38.42 -25.04 25.97
N GLU A 283 -39.21 -23.98 26.12
CA GLU A 283 -40.34 -23.70 25.23
C GLU A 283 -39.89 -23.25 23.83
N PRO A 284 -39.00 -22.25 23.64
CA PRO A 284 -38.48 -21.96 22.33
C PRO A 284 -37.73 -23.14 21.70
N CYS A 285 -36.99 -23.97 22.49
CA CYS A 285 -36.36 -25.19 21.97
C CYS A 285 -37.38 -26.17 21.36
N LYS A 286 -38.50 -26.41 22.04
CA LYS A 286 -39.59 -27.28 21.51
C LYS A 286 -40.17 -26.72 20.23
N LYS A 287 -40.44 -25.40 20.19
CA LYS A 287 -40.97 -24.75 18.97
C LYS A 287 -40.03 -24.89 17.79
N ILE A 288 -38.74 -24.69 17.97
CA ILE A 288 -37.73 -24.85 16.92
C ILE A 288 -37.62 -26.32 16.48
N ALA A 289 -37.74 -27.27 17.42
CA ALA A 289 -37.73 -28.70 17.10
C ALA A 289 -38.95 -29.12 16.27
N GLU A 290 -40.14 -28.52 16.56
CA GLU A 290 -41.37 -28.71 15.80
C GLU A 290 -41.31 -28.07 14.39
N ASN A 291 -40.75 -26.86 14.31
CA ASN A 291 -40.60 -26.13 13.07
C ASN A 291 -39.23 -25.42 13.05
N LYS A 292 -38.30 -25.90 12.20
CA LYS A 292 -36.92 -25.34 12.10
C LYS A 292 -36.90 -23.85 11.74
N GLU A 293 -37.91 -23.33 11.01
CA GLU A 293 -37.98 -21.92 10.65
C GLU A 293 -38.17 -20.99 11.86
N ASP A 294 -38.70 -21.52 12.97
CA ASP A 294 -38.88 -20.76 14.21
C ASP A 294 -37.54 -20.38 14.87
N VAL A 295 -36.40 -20.95 14.42
CA VAL A 295 -35.05 -20.52 14.85
C VAL A 295 -34.82 -19.04 14.57
N TYR A 296 -35.34 -18.51 13.48
CA TYR A 296 -35.23 -17.09 13.13
C TYR A 296 -36.09 -16.17 14.01
N LYS A 297 -37.15 -16.73 14.61
CA LYS A 297 -38.04 -16.01 15.51
C LYS A 297 -37.51 -15.97 16.95
N TYR A 298 -36.93 -17.06 17.40
CA TYR A 298 -36.58 -17.24 18.80
C TYR A 298 -35.10 -17.14 19.13
N THR A 299 -34.23 -16.94 18.11
CA THR A 299 -32.77 -16.82 18.31
C THR A 299 -32.19 -15.62 17.57
N ALA A 300 -30.89 -15.37 17.78
CA ALA A 300 -30.14 -14.34 17.09
C ALA A 300 -29.83 -14.68 15.61
N LYS A 301 -30.11 -15.93 15.15
CA LYS A 301 -29.73 -16.43 13.82
C LYS A 301 -30.09 -15.46 12.69
N GLY A 302 -31.27 -14.86 12.75
CA GLY A 302 -31.77 -13.96 11.69
C GLY A 302 -30.96 -12.68 11.49
N ASN A 303 -30.08 -12.33 12.44
CA ASN A 303 -29.24 -11.14 12.38
C ASN A 303 -27.74 -11.45 12.53
N LEU A 304 -27.34 -12.72 12.57
CA LEU A 304 -25.96 -13.12 12.86
C LEU A 304 -25.27 -13.62 11.58
N VAL A 305 -24.11 -13.04 11.26
CA VAL A 305 -23.26 -13.40 10.10
C VAL A 305 -21.91 -13.94 10.59
N ALA A 306 -21.45 -15.04 10.01
CA ALA A 306 -20.07 -15.50 10.20
C ALA A 306 -19.15 -14.78 9.21
N VAL A 307 -18.06 -14.20 9.70
CA VAL A 307 -16.96 -13.69 8.87
C VAL A 307 -15.86 -14.75 8.86
N VAL A 308 -15.79 -15.53 7.80
CA VAL A 308 -14.94 -16.73 7.70
C VAL A 308 -13.70 -16.45 6.90
N THR A 309 -12.53 -16.78 7.45
CA THR A 309 -11.23 -16.66 6.78
C THR A 309 -10.31 -17.83 7.12
N ASP A 310 -9.37 -18.13 6.21
CA ASP A 310 -8.20 -18.96 6.46
C ASP A 310 -6.90 -18.14 6.56
N GLY A 311 -6.99 -16.81 6.44
CA GLY A 311 -5.88 -15.88 6.52
C GLY A 311 -4.86 -15.99 5.39
N SER A 312 -5.26 -16.54 4.23
CA SER A 312 -4.32 -16.84 3.13
C SER A 312 -4.15 -15.71 2.12
N ALA A 313 -4.98 -14.64 2.19
CA ALA A 313 -4.92 -13.52 1.24
C ALA A 313 -5.21 -12.17 1.93
N VAL A 314 -4.67 -11.95 3.12
CA VAL A 314 -4.96 -10.77 3.95
C VAL A 314 -4.35 -9.51 3.35
N LEU A 315 -5.19 -8.56 2.97
CA LEU A 315 -4.94 -7.13 2.62
C LEU A 315 -3.48 -6.72 2.38
N GLY A 316 -2.87 -7.13 1.28
CA GLY A 316 -1.49 -6.74 0.94
C GLY A 316 -0.40 -7.42 1.79
N LEU A 317 -0.76 -8.16 2.83
CA LEU A 317 0.16 -8.96 3.65
C LEU A 317 0.30 -10.39 3.11
N GLY A 318 -0.67 -10.83 2.30
CA GLY A 318 -0.68 -12.17 1.72
C GLY A 318 -1.08 -13.25 2.71
N ASN A 319 -0.41 -14.41 2.65
CA ASN A 319 -0.69 -15.54 3.52
C ASN A 319 0.01 -15.37 4.87
N ILE A 320 -0.71 -14.90 5.88
CA ILE A 320 -0.22 -14.68 7.24
C ILE A 320 -0.81 -15.66 8.26
N GLY A 321 -1.70 -16.57 7.81
CA GLY A 321 -2.36 -17.55 8.65
C GLY A 321 -3.63 -17.02 9.34
N ALA A 322 -4.41 -17.94 9.86
CA ALA A 322 -5.73 -17.67 10.41
C ALA A 322 -5.69 -16.69 11.58
N GLU A 323 -4.89 -16.95 12.62
CA GLU A 323 -4.86 -16.13 13.84
C GLU A 323 -4.43 -14.69 13.55
N ALA A 324 -3.44 -14.49 12.66
CA ALA A 324 -2.97 -13.16 12.30
C ALA A 324 -4.02 -12.37 11.49
N GLY A 325 -5.00 -13.03 10.88
CA GLY A 325 -6.15 -12.40 10.23
C GLY A 325 -7.21 -11.87 11.20
N MET A 326 -7.21 -12.27 12.47
CA MET A 326 -8.25 -11.90 13.44
C MET A 326 -8.51 -10.38 13.53
N PRO A 327 -7.49 -9.50 13.60
CA PRO A 327 -7.74 -8.06 13.68
C PRO A 327 -8.52 -7.50 12.47
N VAL A 328 -8.32 -8.06 11.28
CA VAL A 328 -9.06 -7.66 10.07
C VAL A 328 -10.52 -8.13 10.17
N MET A 329 -10.74 -9.37 10.60
CA MET A 329 -12.09 -9.95 10.73
C MET A 329 -12.91 -9.24 11.83
N GLU A 330 -12.29 -8.82 12.91
CA GLU A 330 -12.93 -7.94 13.90
C GLU A 330 -13.28 -6.58 13.29
N GLY A 331 -12.38 -6.01 12.48
CA GLY A 331 -12.64 -4.79 11.72
C GLY A 331 -13.87 -4.94 10.82
N LYS A 332 -13.93 -6.04 10.06
CA LYS A 332 -15.10 -6.37 9.23
C LYS A 332 -16.38 -6.46 10.08
N SER A 333 -16.30 -7.09 11.23
CA SER A 333 -17.45 -7.28 12.14
C SER A 333 -17.99 -5.95 12.68
N ILE A 334 -17.14 -5.00 13.06
CA ILE A 334 -17.61 -3.68 13.51
C ILE A 334 -18.23 -2.86 12.40
N LEU A 335 -17.75 -3.00 11.15
CA LEU A 335 -18.35 -2.33 9.98
C LEU A 335 -19.74 -2.91 9.69
N PHE A 336 -19.93 -4.23 9.75
CA PHE A 336 -21.24 -4.86 9.68
C PHE A 336 -22.20 -4.31 10.72
N LYS A 337 -21.72 -4.17 11.97
CA LYS A 337 -22.55 -3.65 13.08
C LYS A 337 -22.89 -2.18 12.89
N HIS A 338 -21.89 -1.37 12.60
CA HIS A 338 -22.04 0.09 12.53
C HIS A 338 -22.96 0.50 11.37
N PHE A 339 -22.72 -0.01 10.17
CA PHE A 339 -23.42 0.40 8.97
C PHE A 339 -24.70 -0.42 8.69
N GLY A 340 -24.69 -1.71 8.95
CA GLY A 340 -25.80 -2.60 8.62
C GLY A 340 -26.65 -3.04 9.81
N ASN A 341 -26.29 -2.69 11.04
CA ASN A 341 -26.83 -3.25 12.28
C ASN A 341 -26.91 -4.80 12.24
N VAL A 342 -25.92 -5.43 11.62
CA VAL A 342 -25.73 -6.88 11.53
C VAL A 342 -24.76 -7.32 12.61
N ASP A 343 -25.11 -8.31 13.39
CA ASP A 343 -24.24 -8.93 14.39
C ASP A 343 -23.31 -9.91 13.67
N ALA A 344 -22.06 -9.51 13.41
CA ALA A 344 -21.08 -10.35 12.73
C ALA A 344 -20.02 -10.90 13.69
N PHE A 345 -19.60 -12.15 13.46
CA PHE A 345 -18.65 -12.82 14.33
C PHE A 345 -17.53 -13.49 13.50
N PRO A 346 -16.24 -13.23 13.86
CA PRO A 346 -15.09 -13.84 13.19
C PRO A 346 -15.03 -15.35 13.42
N ILE A 347 -14.82 -16.09 12.34
CA ILE A 347 -14.54 -17.54 12.35
C ILE A 347 -13.26 -17.78 11.56
N LEU A 348 -12.21 -18.10 12.28
CA LEU A 348 -10.91 -18.36 11.69
C LEU A 348 -10.69 -19.87 11.57
N VAL A 349 -10.39 -20.33 10.35
CA VAL A 349 -10.20 -21.74 10.04
C VAL A 349 -8.72 -22.02 9.85
N ASP A 350 -8.10 -22.76 10.77
CA ASP A 350 -6.69 -23.14 10.68
C ASP A 350 -6.49 -24.29 9.68
N SER A 351 -6.88 -24.02 8.44
CA SER A 351 -6.68 -24.92 7.30
C SER A 351 -6.85 -24.21 5.99
N GLN A 352 -5.98 -24.49 5.03
CA GLN A 352 -6.09 -24.05 3.64
C GLN A 352 -6.64 -25.15 2.69
N ASP A 353 -7.10 -26.24 3.27
CA ASP A 353 -7.76 -27.33 2.54
C ASP A 353 -9.21 -26.94 2.22
N THR A 354 -9.56 -26.96 0.92
CA THR A 354 -10.87 -26.58 0.40
C THR A 354 -12.00 -27.38 1.06
N GLU A 355 -11.85 -28.69 1.19
CA GLU A 355 -12.90 -29.54 1.77
C GLU A 355 -13.11 -29.25 3.26
N LYS A 356 -12.03 -29.09 4.00
CA LYS A 356 -12.12 -28.77 5.45
C LYS A 356 -12.79 -27.43 5.70
N ILE A 357 -12.50 -26.41 4.88
CA ILE A 357 -13.15 -25.10 4.99
C ILE A 357 -14.64 -25.25 4.71
N ILE A 358 -15.03 -25.92 3.61
CA ILE A 358 -16.43 -26.15 3.24
C ILE A 358 -17.16 -26.91 4.34
N GLU A 359 -16.61 -28.03 4.81
CA GLU A 359 -17.20 -28.81 5.90
C GLU A 359 -17.37 -28.01 7.19
N THR A 360 -16.34 -27.22 7.56
CA THR A 360 -16.41 -26.36 8.75
C THR A 360 -17.55 -25.36 8.63
N VAL A 361 -17.65 -24.65 7.51
CA VAL A 361 -18.71 -23.66 7.29
C VAL A 361 -20.11 -24.33 7.33
N LYS A 362 -20.25 -25.50 6.73
CA LYS A 362 -21.50 -26.27 6.77
C LYS A 362 -21.91 -26.67 8.19
N MET A 363 -20.94 -27.10 9.00
CA MET A 363 -21.19 -27.50 10.39
C MET A 363 -21.61 -26.34 11.29
N ILE A 364 -21.12 -25.13 11.06
CA ILE A 364 -21.46 -23.95 11.86
C ILE A 364 -22.68 -23.18 11.31
N ALA A 365 -23.10 -23.41 10.06
CA ALA A 365 -24.19 -22.73 9.39
C ALA A 365 -25.54 -22.70 10.18
N PRO A 366 -25.89 -23.69 11.00
CA PRO A 366 -27.10 -23.63 11.82
C PRO A 366 -27.18 -22.40 12.73
N THR A 367 -26.02 -21.85 13.17
CA THR A 367 -25.95 -20.67 14.05
C THR A 367 -26.21 -19.36 13.31
N PHE A 368 -25.86 -19.28 12.03
CA PHE A 368 -25.79 -18.04 11.28
C PHE A 368 -26.94 -17.87 10.28
N GLY A 369 -27.33 -16.62 10.05
CA GLY A 369 -28.28 -16.24 9.01
C GLY A 369 -27.60 -15.95 7.66
N GLY A 370 -26.27 -15.82 7.64
CA GLY A 370 -25.46 -15.61 6.44
C GLY A 370 -23.98 -15.86 6.70
N ILE A 371 -23.22 -16.06 5.64
CA ILE A 371 -21.77 -16.31 5.65
C ILE A 371 -21.08 -15.27 4.77
N ASN A 372 -20.15 -14.52 5.35
CA ASN A 372 -19.21 -13.69 4.63
C ASN A 372 -17.85 -14.41 4.58
N LEU A 373 -17.40 -14.79 3.40
CA LEU A 373 -16.05 -15.30 3.18
C LEU A 373 -15.12 -14.11 2.96
N GLU A 374 -13.94 -14.13 3.59
CA GLU A 374 -12.99 -13.02 3.59
C GLU A 374 -11.56 -13.51 3.49
N ASP A 375 -10.72 -12.82 2.71
CA ASP A 375 -9.25 -13.04 2.65
C ASP A 375 -8.84 -14.50 2.34
N ILE A 376 -9.63 -15.22 1.54
CA ILE A 376 -9.33 -16.58 1.07
C ILE A 376 -8.70 -16.51 -0.32
N ALA A 377 -7.52 -17.11 -0.49
CA ALA A 377 -6.74 -17.00 -1.71
C ALA A 377 -7.40 -17.67 -2.92
N ALA A 378 -7.29 -17.00 -4.09
CA ALA A 378 -7.62 -17.62 -5.38
C ALA A 378 -6.56 -18.69 -5.75
N PRO A 379 -6.94 -19.79 -6.49
CA PRO A 379 -8.25 -20.01 -7.08
C PRO A 379 -9.27 -20.74 -6.18
N ARG A 380 -8.87 -21.23 -4.99
CA ARG A 380 -9.77 -22.04 -4.13
C ARG A 380 -10.98 -21.28 -3.61
N CYS A 381 -10.86 -19.96 -3.40
CA CYS A 381 -12.00 -19.14 -2.97
C CYS A 381 -13.21 -19.26 -3.90
N PHE A 382 -13.01 -19.42 -5.21
CA PHE A 382 -14.09 -19.60 -6.17
C PHE A 382 -14.83 -20.91 -5.99
N GLU A 383 -14.11 -21.99 -5.72
CA GLU A 383 -14.68 -23.31 -5.48
C GLU A 383 -15.44 -23.36 -4.15
N ILE A 384 -14.80 -22.83 -3.10
CA ILE A 384 -15.39 -22.77 -1.75
C ILE A 384 -16.73 -22.02 -1.79
N GLU A 385 -16.74 -20.82 -2.36
CA GLU A 385 -17.96 -20.03 -2.45
C GLU A 385 -19.03 -20.72 -3.29
N ARG A 386 -18.69 -21.19 -4.50
CA ARG A 386 -19.63 -21.85 -5.43
C ARG A 386 -20.33 -23.02 -4.76
N ARG A 387 -19.57 -23.88 -4.08
CA ARG A 387 -20.13 -25.04 -3.39
C ARG A 387 -20.97 -24.66 -2.18
N LEU A 388 -20.52 -23.72 -1.36
CA LEU A 388 -21.29 -23.27 -0.20
C LEU A 388 -22.61 -22.60 -0.62
N VAL A 389 -22.63 -21.82 -1.71
CA VAL A 389 -23.85 -21.22 -2.27
C VAL A 389 -24.82 -22.29 -2.75
N GLU A 390 -24.33 -23.42 -3.27
CA GLU A 390 -25.18 -24.53 -3.73
C GLU A 390 -25.69 -25.41 -2.57
N GLU A 391 -24.85 -25.64 -1.56
CA GLU A 391 -25.08 -26.61 -0.50
C GLU A 391 -25.77 -26.03 0.76
N LEU A 392 -25.85 -24.69 0.90
CA LEU A 392 -26.47 -24.02 2.05
C LEU A 392 -27.76 -23.29 1.67
N ASP A 393 -28.71 -23.26 2.61
CA ASP A 393 -29.97 -22.52 2.51
C ASP A 393 -29.93 -21.10 3.13
N ILE A 394 -28.71 -20.56 3.32
CA ILE A 394 -28.45 -19.20 3.80
C ILE A 394 -27.50 -18.49 2.84
N PRO A 395 -27.56 -17.15 2.72
CA PRO A 395 -26.69 -16.41 1.81
C PRO A 395 -25.22 -16.59 2.16
N VAL A 396 -24.42 -16.94 1.14
CA VAL A 396 -22.96 -16.98 1.17
C VAL A 396 -22.44 -15.95 0.19
N PHE A 397 -21.44 -15.19 0.61
CA PHE A 397 -20.88 -14.08 -0.17
C PHE A 397 -19.39 -13.93 0.12
N HIS A 398 -18.57 -13.88 -0.92
CA HIS A 398 -17.13 -13.61 -0.79
C HIS A 398 -16.88 -12.13 -1.10
N ASP A 399 -16.56 -11.34 -0.08
CA ASP A 399 -16.51 -9.89 -0.21
C ASP A 399 -15.37 -9.41 -1.13
N ASP A 400 -14.19 -10.03 -1.09
CA ASP A 400 -13.07 -9.70 -1.99
C ASP A 400 -13.41 -9.92 -3.47
N GLN A 401 -14.34 -10.82 -3.77
CA GLN A 401 -14.85 -11.00 -5.12
C GLN A 401 -15.94 -9.97 -5.42
N HIS A 402 -17.07 -10.10 -4.74
CA HIS A 402 -18.30 -9.44 -5.12
C HIS A 402 -18.46 -8.03 -4.54
N GLY A 403 -18.00 -7.79 -3.30
CA GLY A 403 -18.07 -6.45 -2.69
C GLY A 403 -17.26 -5.44 -3.50
N THR A 404 -16.03 -5.79 -3.83
CA THR A 404 -15.17 -4.98 -4.70
C THR A 404 -15.80 -4.79 -6.08
N ALA A 405 -16.32 -5.85 -6.69
CA ALA A 405 -16.92 -5.78 -8.01
C ALA A 405 -18.18 -4.89 -8.06
N ILE A 406 -19.00 -4.91 -7.02
CA ILE A 406 -20.22 -4.09 -6.89
C ILE A 406 -19.85 -2.61 -6.82
N VAL A 407 -18.89 -2.25 -5.97
CA VAL A 407 -18.48 -0.85 -5.77
C VAL A 407 -17.77 -0.30 -7.01
N VAL A 408 -16.90 -1.10 -7.65
CA VAL A 408 -16.29 -0.75 -8.94
C VAL A 408 -17.35 -0.50 -9.99
N THR A 409 -18.37 -1.37 -10.07
CA THR A 409 -19.46 -1.22 -11.03
C THR A 409 -20.26 0.06 -10.77
N ALA A 410 -20.55 0.38 -9.51
CA ALA A 410 -21.19 1.64 -9.14
C ALA A 410 -20.38 2.86 -9.62
N GLY A 411 -19.08 2.86 -9.37
CA GLY A 411 -18.18 3.91 -9.86
C GLY A 411 -18.16 4.00 -11.39
N VAL A 412 -18.11 2.86 -12.09
CA VAL A 412 -18.13 2.82 -13.57
C VAL A 412 -19.45 3.36 -14.13
N ILE A 413 -20.60 3.02 -13.54
CA ILE A 413 -21.92 3.53 -13.94
C ILE A 413 -21.91 5.07 -13.95
N ASN A 414 -21.38 5.69 -12.91
CA ASN A 414 -21.34 7.13 -12.78
C ASN A 414 -20.22 7.76 -13.64
N ALA A 415 -19.03 7.14 -13.67
CA ALA A 415 -17.95 7.61 -14.53
C ALA A 415 -18.33 7.63 -16.02
N LEU A 416 -19.08 6.63 -16.50
CA LEU A 416 -19.61 6.61 -17.86
C LEU A 416 -20.55 7.78 -18.14
N LYS A 417 -21.39 8.19 -17.18
CA LYS A 417 -22.23 9.39 -17.30
C LYS A 417 -21.40 10.65 -17.41
N VAL A 418 -20.35 10.79 -16.55
CA VAL A 418 -19.44 11.95 -16.55
C VAL A 418 -18.72 12.11 -17.88
N VAL A 419 -18.28 11.01 -18.49
CA VAL A 419 -17.56 11.06 -19.78
C VAL A 419 -18.48 10.94 -21.01
N GLY A 420 -19.78 10.76 -20.82
CA GLY A 420 -20.77 10.65 -21.90
C GLY A 420 -20.61 9.40 -22.76
N LYS A 421 -20.04 8.31 -22.24
CA LYS A 421 -19.86 7.03 -22.97
C LYS A 421 -20.91 6.01 -22.53
N LYS A 422 -21.24 5.05 -23.42
CA LYS A 422 -22.14 3.95 -23.12
C LYS A 422 -21.37 2.67 -22.81
N ALA A 423 -21.88 1.85 -21.90
CA ALA A 423 -21.24 0.60 -21.51
C ALA A 423 -20.98 -0.36 -22.69
N GLU A 424 -21.89 -0.40 -23.66
CA GLU A 424 -21.79 -1.27 -24.85
C GLU A 424 -20.70 -0.88 -25.85
N ASP A 425 -20.22 0.38 -25.79
CA ASP A 425 -19.28 0.96 -26.75
C ASP A 425 -17.84 1.06 -26.20
N VAL A 426 -17.63 0.82 -24.91
CA VAL A 426 -16.33 0.98 -24.27
C VAL A 426 -15.49 -0.29 -24.27
N LYS A 427 -14.15 -0.10 -24.40
CA LYS A 427 -13.16 -1.15 -24.16
C LYS A 427 -12.65 -1.04 -22.72
N VAL A 428 -12.79 -2.12 -21.96
CA VAL A 428 -12.37 -2.23 -20.56
C VAL A 428 -11.14 -3.13 -20.44
N VAL A 429 -10.15 -2.67 -19.69
CA VAL A 429 -8.97 -3.45 -19.33
C VAL A 429 -8.96 -3.69 -17.83
N ILE A 430 -8.94 -4.96 -17.42
CA ILE A 430 -8.88 -5.38 -16.01
C ILE A 430 -7.50 -5.98 -15.76
N ASN A 431 -6.68 -5.35 -14.92
CA ASN A 431 -5.36 -5.84 -14.58
C ASN A 431 -5.39 -6.56 -13.22
N GLY A 432 -5.33 -7.89 -13.26
CA GLY A 432 -5.45 -8.79 -12.12
C GLY A 432 -6.55 -9.82 -12.33
N CYS A 433 -6.20 -11.06 -12.68
CA CYS A 433 -7.14 -12.19 -12.86
C CYS A 433 -7.23 -13.03 -11.57
N GLY A 434 -7.38 -12.35 -10.43
CA GLY A 434 -7.63 -12.93 -9.11
C GLY A 434 -9.11 -12.84 -8.71
N ALA A 435 -9.39 -12.95 -7.41
CA ALA A 435 -10.74 -12.93 -6.84
C ALA A 435 -11.57 -11.72 -7.32
N ALA A 436 -11.09 -10.51 -7.08
CA ALA A 436 -11.77 -9.29 -7.50
C ALA A 436 -11.91 -9.17 -9.02
N GLY A 437 -10.82 -9.39 -9.78
CA GLY A 437 -10.82 -9.18 -11.23
C GLY A 437 -11.82 -10.06 -11.99
N VAL A 438 -11.95 -11.31 -11.59
CA VAL A 438 -12.94 -12.25 -12.17
C VAL A 438 -14.39 -11.80 -11.88
N ALA A 439 -14.64 -11.33 -10.65
CA ALA A 439 -15.97 -10.84 -10.28
C ALA A 439 -16.30 -9.52 -10.99
N ILE A 440 -15.32 -8.59 -11.09
CA ILE A 440 -15.47 -7.33 -11.84
C ILE A 440 -15.80 -7.63 -13.31
N LEU A 441 -15.08 -8.56 -13.95
CA LEU A 441 -15.36 -8.98 -15.32
C LEU A 441 -16.84 -9.38 -15.49
N LYS A 442 -17.35 -10.24 -14.59
CA LYS A 442 -18.73 -10.71 -14.66
C LYS A 442 -19.73 -9.56 -14.48
N MET A 443 -19.48 -8.65 -13.56
CA MET A 443 -20.30 -7.46 -13.33
C MET A 443 -20.26 -6.50 -14.53
N MET A 444 -19.09 -6.26 -15.14
CA MET A 444 -18.98 -5.44 -16.37
C MET A 444 -19.76 -6.05 -17.53
N ARG A 445 -19.70 -7.38 -17.69
CA ARG A 445 -20.54 -8.09 -18.67
C ARG A 445 -22.03 -7.90 -18.38
N GLY A 446 -22.44 -8.01 -17.13
CA GLY A 446 -23.81 -7.76 -16.67
C GLY A 446 -24.28 -6.32 -16.92
N LEU A 447 -23.37 -5.34 -16.84
CA LEU A 447 -23.62 -3.94 -17.17
C LEU A 447 -23.76 -3.68 -18.69
N GLY A 448 -23.43 -4.67 -19.53
CA GLY A 448 -23.52 -4.58 -20.99
C GLY A 448 -22.21 -4.28 -21.71
N VAL A 449 -21.07 -4.26 -21.02
CA VAL A 449 -19.76 -4.09 -21.65
C VAL A 449 -19.43 -5.29 -22.53
N LYS A 450 -19.13 -5.05 -23.80
CA LYS A 450 -18.84 -6.10 -24.80
C LYS A 450 -17.34 -6.39 -24.90
N HIS A 451 -16.50 -5.37 -24.90
CA HIS A 451 -15.06 -5.49 -25.13
C HIS A 451 -14.30 -5.41 -23.82
N ILE A 452 -13.91 -6.56 -23.29
CA ILE A 452 -13.14 -6.66 -22.03
C ILE A 452 -11.89 -7.48 -22.26
N LEU A 453 -10.75 -6.96 -21.83
CA LEU A 453 -9.50 -7.69 -21.70
C LEU A 453 -9.12 -7.82 -20.22
N ILE A 454 -8.91 -9.02 -19.75
CA ILE A 454 -8.40 -9.27 -18.40
C ILE A 454 -6.98 -9.82 -18.47
N LEU A 455 -6.13 -9.38 -17.55
CA LEU A 455 -4.72 -9.74 -17.53
C LEU A 455 -4.30 -10.39 -16.21
N ASP A 456 -3.30 -11.22 -16.30
CA ASP A 456 -2.51 -11.67 -15.15
C ASP A 456 -1.07 -11.15 -15.24
N SER A 457 -0.19 -11.58 -14.34
CA SER A 457 1.22 -11.20 -14.32
C SER A 457 2.01 -11.59 -15.59
N LYS A 458 1.42 -12.33 -16.51
CA LYS A 458 2.04 -12.82 -17.76
C LYS A 458 1.44 -12.19 -19.01
N GLY A 459 0.44 -11.32 -18.85
CA GLY A 459 -0.24 -10.59 -19.92
C GLY A 459 -1.71 -10.96 -20.08
N ILE A 460 -2.25 -10.69 -21.27
CA ILE A 460 -3.66 -10.88 -21.58
C ILE A 460 -4.03 -12.37 -21.46
N VAL A 461 -5.15 -12.66 -20.76
CA VAL A 461 -5.73 -14.00 -20.68
C VAL A 461 -6.46 -14.31 -21.99
N TYR A 462 -6.17 -15.47 -22.59
CA TYR A 462 -6.72 -15.90 -23.88
C TYR A 462 -6.99 -17.40 -23.91
N ARG A 463 -7.89 -17.81 -24.81
CA ARG A 463 -8.27 -19.23 -24.99
C ARG A 463 -7.10 -20.07 -25.50
N GLY A 464 -6.95 -21.27 -24.93
CA GLY A 464 -5.90 -22.21 -25.32
C GLY A 464 -4.51 -21.86 -24.78
N ASN A 465 -4.39 -20.96 -23.81
CA ASN A 465 -3.13 -20.73 -23.12
C ASN A 465 -2.88 -21.85 -22.09
N GLU A 466 -1.84 -22.66 -22.33
CA GLU A 466 -1.47 -23.80 -21.48
C GLU A 466 -1.18 -23.43 -20.01
N ARG A 467 -0.90 -22.15 -19.73
CA ARG A 467 -0.64 -21.66 -18.37
C ARG A 467 -1.90 -21.27 -17.60
N ASN A 468 -3.07 -21.30 -18.24
CA ASN A 468 -4.31 -21.02 -17.57
C ASN A 468 -4.63 -22.12 -16.56
N ASN A 469 -5.00 -21.73 -15.34
CA ASN A 469 -5.71 -22.61 -14.44
C ASN A 469 -7.20 -22.71 -14.86
N TRP A 470 -7.98 -23.51 -14.14
CA TRP A 470 -9.38 -23.76 -14.47
C TRP A 470 -10.25 -22.49 -14.52
N ILE A 471 -10.06 -21.55 -13.57
CA ILE A 471 -10.83 -20.29 -13.57
C ILE A 471 -10.42 -19.36 -14.72
N LYS A 472 -9.14 -19.30 -15.08
CA LYS A 472 -8.70 -18.51 -16.23
C LYS A 472 -9.20 -19.10 -17.56
N ASN A 473 -9.37 -20.42 -17.63
CA ASN A 473 -10.02 -21.02 -18.79
C ASN A 473 -11.50 -20.63 -18.87
N GLU A 474 -12.26 -20.68 -17.77
CA GLU A 474 -13.64 -20.16 -17.72
C GLU A 474 -13.72 -18.69 -18.14
N VAL A 475 -12.81 -17.87 -17.61
CA VAL A 475 -12.73 -16.43 -17.93
C VAL A 475 -12.43 -16.20 -19.40
N ALA A 476 -11.50 -16.97 -19.99
CA ALA A 476 -11.12 -16.84 -21.40
C ALA A 476 -12.28 -17.15 -22.37
N GLU A 477 -13.29 -17.93 -21.95
CA GLU A 477 -14.47 -18.21 -22.77
C GLU A 477 -15.47 -17.01 -22.83
N ILE A 478 -15.44 -16.15 -21.83
CA ILE A 478 -16.40 -15.02 -21.71
C ILE A 478 -15.77 -13.64 -21.93
N THR A 479 -14.48 -13.59 -22.31
CA THR A 479 -13.74 -12.36 -22.56
C THR A 479 -12.82 -12.52 -23.76
N ASN A 480 -12.20 -11.41 -24.20
CA ASN A 480 -11.19 -11.45 -25.26
C ASN A 480 -11.63 -12.22 -26.51
N GLU A 481 -12.75 -11.80 -27.11
CA GLU A 481 -13.37 -12.48 -28.24
C GLU A 481 -12.43 -12.73 -29.42
N ASN A 482 -11.50 -11.80 -29.65
CA ASN A 482 -10.52 -11.85 -30.73
C ASN A 482 -9.26 -12.70 -30.39
N ASN A 483 -9.21 -13.27 -29.18
CA ASN A 483 -8.08 -14.04 -28.68
C ASN A 483 -6.75 -13.26 -28.75
N GLU A 484 -6.81 -11.98 -28.40
CA GLU A 484 -5.67 -11.05 -28.38
C GLU A 484 -4.61 -11.54 -27.39
N LYS A 485 -3.35 -11.30 -27.75
CA LYS A 485 -2.18 -11.63 -26.92
C LYS A 485 -1.35 -10.37 -26.75
N GLY A 486 -0.72 -10.19 -25.60
CA GLY A 486 0.12 -9.03 -25.38
C GLY A 486 0.30 -8.71 -23.89
N THR A 487 0.97 -7.59 -23.67
CA THR A 487 1.27 -7.03 -22.35
C THR A 487 0.14 -6.11 -21.89
N LEU A 488 0.25 -5.56 -20.68
CA LEU A 488 -0.66 -4.53 -20.17
C LEU A 488 -0.64 -3.28 -21.09
N ALA A 489 0.54 -2.86 -21.53
CA ALA A 489 0.68 -1.72 -22.44
C ALA A 489 -0.06 -1.93 -23.77
N ASP A 490 -0.05 -3.15 -24.30
CA ASP A 490 -0.79 -3.49 -25.53
C ASP A 490 -2.31 -3.47 -25.29
N ALA A 491 -2.78 -3.98 -24.16
CA ALA A 491 -4.20 -3.99 -23.80
C ALA A 491 -4.76 -2.57 -23.62
N MET A 492 -3.98 -1.68 -22.99
CA MET A 492 -4.41 -0.31 -22.70
C MET A 492 -4.52 0.59 -23.93
N LYS A 493 -3.88 0.24 -25.05
CA LYS A 493 -4.03 1.00 -26.31
C LYS A 493 -5.49 1.05 -26.75
N GLY A 494 -6.03 2.28 -26.85
CA GLY A 494 -7.41 2.51 -27.24
C GLY A 494 -8.45 1.96 -26.25
N ALA A 495 -8.07 1.73 -24.99
CA ALA A 495 -9.02 1.41 -23.92
C ALA A 495 -9.70 2.68 -23.38
N ASP A 496 -10.94 2.55 -22.95
CA ASP A 496 -11.73 3.61 -22.33
C ASP A 496 -11.67 3.56 -20.81
N ILE A 497 -11.58 2.34 -20.26
CA ILE A 497 -11.60 2.10 -18.82
C ILE A 497 -10.44 1.16 -18.46
N PHE A 498 -9.66 1.55 -17.46
CA PHE A 498 -8.70 0.68 -16.78
C PHE A 498 -9.17 0.41 -15.35
N ILE A 499 -9.14 -0.85 -14.95
CA ILE A 499 -9.46 -1.30 -13.60
C ILE A 499 -8.30 -2.15 -13.09
N GLY A 500 -7.57 -1.62 -12.09
CA GLY A 500 -6.42 -2.27 -11.48
C GLY A 500 -6.79 -2.93 -10.15
N VAL A 501 -6.55 -4.24 -10.05
CA VAL A 501 -6.66 -5.07 -8.83
C VAL A 501 -5.45 -5.99 -8.73
N SER A 502 -4.27 -5.42 -8.92
CA SER A 502 -3.04 -6.18 -9.10
C SER A 502 -1.92 -5.72 -8.16
N VAL A 503 -0.93 -5.08 -8.71
CA VAL A 503 0.25 -4.63 -7.96
C VAL A 503 0.50 -3.15 -8.21
N ALA A 504 1.06 -2.49 -7.22
CA ALA A 504 1.39 -1.09 -7.27
C ALA A 504 2.30 -0.74 -8.46
N GLY A 505 2.12 0.46 -9.02
CA GLY A 505 2.98 1.00 -10.07
C GLY A 505 2.92 0.23 -11.40
N ALA A 506 1.91 -0.59 -11.63
CA ALA A 506 1.80 -1.39 -12.85
C ALA A 506 1.47 -0.53 -14.10
N VAL A 507 0.97 0.68 -13.91
CA VAL A 507 0.54 1.57 -15.01
C VAL A 507 1.45 2.78 -15.10
N THR A 508 1.90 3.10 -16.32
CA THR A 508 2.71 4.31 -16.61
C THR A 508 1.86 5.41 -17.24
N LYS A 509 2.35 6.65 -17.20
CA LYS A 509 1.72 7.79 -17.91
C LYS A 509 1.58 7.54 -19.41
N GLU A 510 2.56 6.86 -20.03
CA GLU A 510 2.53 6.51 -21.45
C GLU A 510 1.40 5.53 -21.77
N MET A 511 1.15 4.57 -20.89
CA MET A 511 0.00 3.66 -21.02
C MET A 511 -1.31 4.44 -20.96
N VAL A 512 -1.47 5.36 -20.00
CA VAL A 512 -2.66 6.22 -19.90
C VAL A 512 -2.83 7.09 -21.14
N LYS A 513 -1.76 7.73 -21.63
CA LYS A 513 -1.78 8.53 -22.88
C LYS A 513 -2.18 7.72 -24.11
N SER A 514 -1.98 6.39 -24.10
CA SER A 514 -2.36 5.52 -25.20
C SER A 514 -3.86 5.12 -25.18
N MET A 515 -4.57 5.44 -24.11
CA MET A 515 -6.00 5.20 -23.99
C MET A 515 -6.82 6.18 -24.82
N ASN A 516 -8.08 5.90 -24.96
CA ASN A 516 -9.04 6.80 -25.60
C ASN A 516 -9.21 8.09 -24.78
N LYS A 517 -9.64 9.15 -25.45
CA LYS A 517 -9.98 10.43 -24.82
C LYS A 517 -11.00 10.20 -23.67
N ASP A 518 -10.85 11.02 -22.61
CA ASP A 518 -11.68 10.97 -21.41
C ASP A 518 -11.67 9.57 -20.75
N ALA A 519 -10.47 9.01 -20.60
CA ALA A 519 -10.25 7.70 -19.97
C ALA A 519 -10.67 7.69 -18.50
N ILE A 520 -11.15 6.53 -18.05
CA ILE A 520 -11.52 6.24 -16.66
C ILE A 520 -10.47 5.28 -16.08
N ILE A 521 -9.90 5.62 -14.93
CA ILE A 521 -8.85 4.84 -14.25
C ILE A 521 -9.30 4.52 -12.82
N PHE A 522 -9.50 3.25 -12.51
CA PHE A 522 -9.68 2.76 -11.14
C PHE A 522 -8.48 1.92 -10.73
N ALA A 523 -7.58 2.51 -9.96
CA ALA A 523 -6.31 1.91 -9.51
C ALA A 523 -6.42 1.53 -8.04
N MET A 524 -6.75 0.26 -7.75
CA MET A 524 -7.20 -0.15 -6.43
C MET A 524 -6.17 -0.98 -5.65
N ALA A 525 -4.96 -1.18 -6.15
CA ALA A 525 -3.90 -1.83 -5.39
C ALA A 525 -3.62 -1.06 -4.09
N ASN A 526 -3.49 -1.78 -2.98
CA ASN A 526 -3.22 -1.23 -1.66
C ASN A 526 -1.90 -1.79 -1.09
N PRO A 527 -1.10 -0.99 -0.34
CA PRO A 527 -1.34 0.42 0.05
C PRO A 527 -1.02 1.44 -1.06
N VAL A 528 -0.37 1.03 -2.15
CA VAL A 528 0.04 1.88 -3.26
C VAL A 528 -0.73 1.48 -4.51
N PRO A 529 -1.40 2.43 -5.22
CA PRO A 529 -2.18 2.14 -6.41
C PRO A 529 -1.30 1.78 -7.61
N GLU A 530 -1.88 1.22 -8.66
CA GLU A 530 -1.20 0.93 -9.93
C GLU A 530 -0.66 2.19 -10.62
N ILE A 531 -1.33 3.31 -10.43
CA ILE A 531 -0.90 4.67 -10.79
C ILE A 531 -1.56 5.65 -9.82
N TYR A 532 -0.87 6.72 -9.45
CA TYR A 532 -1.45 7.74 -8.59
C TYR A 532 -2.43 8.64 -9.36
N PRO A 533 -3.50 9.17 -8.69
CA PRO A 533 -4.52 9.99 -9.35
C PRO A 533 -3.96 11.19 -10.08
N ASP A 534 -3.00 11.90 -9.51
CA ASP A 534 -2.38 13.08 -10.12
C ASP A 534 -1.65 12.71 -11.41
N GLU A 535 -0.90 11.60 -11.42
CA GLU A 535 -0.19 11.11 -12.59
C GLU A 535 -1.14 10.65 -13.69
N ALA A 536 -2.23 9.99 -13.31
CA ALA A 536 -3.24 9.55 -14.26
C ALA A 536 -3.97 10.75 -14.91
N LYS A 537 -4.32 11.77 -14.11
CA LYS A 537 -4.95 13.02 -14.60
C LYS A 537 -4.01 13.81 -15.51
N GLU A 538 -2.73 13.96 -15.13
CA GLU A 538 -1.72 14.59 -15.98
C GLU A 538 -1.54 13.88 -17.33
N ALA A 539 -1.71 12.57 -17.34
CA ALA A 539 -1.61 11.76 -18.56
C ALA A 539 -2.90 11.77 -19.40
N GLY A 540 -3.97 12.44 -18.96
CA GLY A 540 -5.20 12.66 -19.72
C GLY A 540 -6.40 11.83 -19.25
N ALA A 541 -6.32 11.13 -18.10
CA ALA A 541 -7.48 10.49 -17.50
C ALA A 541 -8.49 11.54 -17.02
N LYS A 542 -9.77 11.31 -17.31
CA LYS A 542 -10.87 12.22 -16.93
C LYS A 542 -11.41 11.90 -15.52
N VAL A 543 -11.60 10.63 -15.22
CA VAL A 543 -12.07 10.14 -13.92
C VAL A 543 -11.04 9.20 -13.35
N VAL A 544 -10.63 9.44 -12.10
CA VAL A 544 -9.69 8.57 -11.38
C VAL A 544 -10.24 8.22 -10.01
N GLY A 545 -10.22 6.94 -9.66
CA GLY A 545 -10.57 6.42 -8.33
C GLY A 545 -9.51 5.46 -7.82
N THR A 546 -9.41 5.33 -6.50
CA THR A 546 -8.48 4.43 -5.82
C THR A 546 -9.14 3.73 -4.63
N GLY A 547 -8.47 2.72 -4.06
CA GLY A 547 -8.91 2.10 -2.80
C GLY A 547 -8.57 2.94 -1.55
N ARG A 548 -7.86 4.06 -1.71
CA ARG A 548 -7.36 4.89 -0.60
C ARG A 548 -8.36 5.97 -0.20
N SER A 549 -8.44 6.25 1.11
CA SER A 549 -9.32 7.28 1.67
C SER A 549 -8.80 8.72 1.55
N ASP A 550 -7.52 8.89 1.23
CA ASP A 550 -6.87 10.19 1.10
C ASP A 550 -6.97 10.79 -0.33
N PHE A 551 -7.72 10.14 -1.23
CA PHE A 551 -7.97 10.63 -2.58
C PHE A 551 -9.48 10.65 -2.88
N PRO A 552 -9.94 11.51 -3.81
CA PRO A 552 -11.31 11.47 -4.33
C PRO A 552 -11.67 10.10 -4.92
N ASN A 553 -12.96 9.80 -4.97
CA ASN A 553 -13.48 8.55 -5.51
C ASN A 553 -12.90 7.31 -4.83
N GLN A 554 -13.00 7.23 -3.50
CA GLN A 554 -12.58 6.05 -2.76
C GLN A 554 -13.44 4.82 -3.09
N ILE A 555 -12.88 3.85 -3.79
CA ILE A 555 -13.52 2.57 -4.10
C ILE A 555 -13.30 1.62 -2.91
N ASN A 556 -14.31 1.48 -2.07
CA ASN A 556 -14.21 0.68 -0.84
C ASN A 556 -15.45 -0.21 -0.70
N ASN A 557 -15.24 -1.51 -0.46
CA ASN A 557 -16.32 -2.50 -0.33
C ASN A 557 -17.25 -2.26 0.87
N VAL A 558 -16.87 -1.43 1.85
CA VAL A 558 -17.74 -1.01 2.95
C VAL A 558 -19.04 -0.34 2.46
N LEU A 559 -19.02 0.28 1.28
CA LEU A 559 -20.22 0.84 0.66
C LEU A 559 -21.28 -0.22 0.30
N CYS A 560 -20.87 -1.49 0.18
CA CYS A 560 -21.71 -2.56 -0.31
C CYS A 560 -22.14 -3.54 0.79
N PHE A 561 -21.19 -4.29 1.39
CA PHE A 561 -21.48 -5.51 2.13
C PHE A 561 -22.44 -5.33 3.32
N PRO A 562 -22.39 -4.22 4.11
CA PRO A 562 -23.30 -4.08 5.26
C PRO A 562 -24.77 -3.99 4.82
N GLY A 563 -25.05 -3.16 3.80
CA GLY A 563 -26.39 -3.00 3.23
C GLY A 563 -26.86 -4.24 2.48
N LEU A 564 -25.98 -4.88 1.72
CA LEU A 564 -26.25 -6.11 0.99
C LEU A 564 -26.73 -7.23 1.93
N PHE A 565 -25.97 -7.50 3.00
CA PHE A 565 -26.35 -8.50 3.99
C PHE A 565 -27.62 -8.09 4.77
N ARG A 566 -27.76 -6.80 5.11
CA ARG A 566 -28.99 -6.33 5.73
C ARG A 566 -30.21 -6.63 4.87
N GLY A 567 -30.17 -6.31 3.57
CA GLY A 567 -31.26 -6.60 2.64
C GLY A 567 -31.51 -8.10 2.45
N ALA A 568 -30.45 -8.90 2.32
CA ALA A 568 -30.56 -10.35 2.19
C ALA A 568 -31.15 -11.03 3.43
N LEU A 569 -30.72 -10.62 4.63
CA LEU A 569 -31.24 -11.13 5.91
C LEU A 569 -32.70 -10.73 6.11
N ASP A 570 -33.06 -9.48 5.84
CA ASP A 570 -34.45 -8.99 5.97
C ASP A 570 -35.40 -9.69 5.00
N ALA A 571 -34.91 -10.01 3.81
CA ALA A 571 -35.67 -10.80 2.84
C ALA A 571 -35.63 -12.30 3.16
N ARG A 572 -34.81 -12.76 4.11
CA ARG A 572 -34.52 -14.18 4.30
C ARG A 572 -34.14 -14.88 3.00
N ALA A 573 -33.28 -14.22 2.22
CA ALA A 573 -32.80 -14.77 0.98
C ALA A 573 -31.92 -16.00 1.24
N LYS A 574 -32.10 -17.02 0.41
CA LYS A 574 -31.24 -18.23 0.49
C LYS A 574 -29.90 -18.03 -0.21
N LYS A 575 -29.86 -17.15 -1.22
CA LYS A 575 -28.69 -16.86 -2.04
C LYS A 575 -28.63 -15.37 -2.35
N ILE A 576 -27.43 -14.85 -2.56
CA ILE A 576 -27.21 -13.54 -3.16
C ILE A 576 -27.02 -13.77 -4.65
N THR A 577 -27.92 -13.20 -5.47
CA THR A 577 -27.93 -13.41 -6.92
C THR A 577 -27.18 -12.31 -7.67
N PRO A 578 -26.77 -12.54 -8.93
CA PRO A 578 -26.17 -11.49 -9.77
C PRO A 578 -27.07 -10.24 -9.91
N GLU A 579 -28.39 -10.41 -9.94
CA GLU A 579 -29.34 -9.31 -10.01
C GLU A 579 -29.36 -8.49 -8.72
N MET A 580 -29.22 -9.13 -7.55
CA MET A 580 -29.08 -8.45 -6.26
C MET A 580 -27.77 -7.65 -6.23
N ASN A 581 -26.67 -8.19 -6.73
CA ASN A 581 -25.39 -7.50 -6.84
C ASN A 581 -25.49 -6.27 -7.75
N MET A 582 -26.14 -6.41 -8.90
CA MET A 582 -26.36 -5.29 -9.83
C MET A 582 -27.29 -4.22 -9.23
N ALA A 583 -28.33 -4.62 -8.51
CA ALA A 583 -29.22 -3.69 -7.80
C ALA A 583 -28.47 -2.90 -6.72
N ALA A 584 -27.56 -3.54 -5.98
CA ALA A 584 -26.69 -2.88 -5.01
C ALA A 584 -25.77 -1.85 -5.70
N ALA A 585 -25.16 -2.20 -6.84
CA ALA A 585 -24.33 -1.29 -7.60
C ALA A 585 -25.10 -0.05 -8.08
N HIS A 586 -26.30 -0.24 -8.62
CA HIS A 586 -27.17 0.87 -9.03
C HIS A 586 -27.63 1.73 -7.85
N ALA A 587 -27.94 1.13 -6.70
CA ALA A 587 -28.30 1.86 -5.49
C ALA A 587 -27.15 2.76 -5.01
N ILE A 588 -25.92 2.22 -4.92
CA ILE A 588 -24.73 3.00 -4.55
C ILE A 588 -24.50 4.14 -5.56
N ALA A 589 -24.52 3.86 -6.86
CA ALA A 589 -24.34 4.86 -7.90
C ALA A 589 -25.40 5.98 -7.84
N GLY A 590 -26.64 5.63 -7.51
CA GLY A 590 -27.75 6.59 -7.44
C GLY A 590 -27.69 7.56 -6.27
N ILE A 591 -26.86 7.30 -5.26
CA ILE A 591 -26.75 8.17 -4.06
C ILE A 591 -26.05 9.48 -4.40
N VAL A 592 -25.06 9.45 -5.30
CA VAL A 592 -24.30 10.65 -5.70
C VAL A 592 -25.19 11.75 -6.26
N GLY A 593 -26.27 11.39 -6.99
CA GLY A 593 -27.31 12.32 -7.44
C GLY A 593 -26.75 13.50 -8.25
N ASP A 594 -27.12 14.71 -7.86
CA ASP A 594 -26.78 15.95 -8.57
C ASP A 594 -25.31 16.40 -8.32
N GLU A 595 -24.61 15.79 -7.36
CA GLU A 595 -23.20 16.07 -7.05
C GLU A 595 -22.22 15.35 -8.00
N LEU A 596 -22.74 14.67 -9.01
CA LEU A 596 -21.96 13.86 -9.92
C LEU A 596 -21.00 14.70 -10.78
N ASP A 597 -19.70 14.49 -10.55
CA ASP A 597 -18.61 15.04 -11.34
C ASP A 597 -17.43 14.06 -11.46
N ALA A 598 -16.28 14.51 -12.01
CA ALA A 598 -15.13 13.66 -12.23
C ALA A 598 -14.43 13.20 -10.92
N ASP A 599 -14.55 13.97 -9.87
CA ASP A 599 -13.97 13.70 -8.56
C ASP A 599 -14.99 13.14 -7.55
N HIS A 600 -16.25 12.97 -7.98
CA HIS A 600 -17.35 12.50 -7.15
C HIS A 600 -18.25 11.52 -7.93
N VAL A 601 -17.68 10.34 -8.32
CA VAL A 601 -18.42 9.26 -9.00
C VAL A 601 -18.91 8.18 -8.03
N ILE A 602 -18.48 8.21 -6.78
CA ILE A 602 -18.84 7.29 -5.71
C ILE A 602 -19.16 8.08 -4.44
N PRO A 603 -20.18 7.71 -3.64
CA PRO A 603 -20.52 8.43 -2.43
C PRO A 603 -19.46 8.27 -1.33
N ASP A 604 -19.45 9.20 -0.36
CA ASP A 604 -18.57 9.12 0.82
C ASP A 604 -18.91 7.86 1.65
N PRO A 605 -17.95 7.00 1.99
CA PRO A 605 -18.18 5.81 2.81
C PRO A 605 -18.84 6.05 4.18
N MET A 606 -18.76 7.29 4.69
CA MET A 606 -19.39 7.67 5.97
C MET A 606 -20.85 8.12 5.83
N ASP A 607 -21.41 8.16 4.62
CA ASP A 607 -22.83 8.45 4.40
C ASP A 607 -23.70 7.28 4.91
N MET A 608 -24.37 7.49 6.03
CA MET A 608 -25.21 6.50 6.69
C MET A 608 -26.50 6.14 5.91
N THR A 609 -26.81 6.84 4.83
CA THR A 609 -27.96 6.50 3.95
C THR A 609 -27.65 5.35 2.99
N ILE A 610 -26.36 5.08 2.73
CA ILE A 610 -25.93 4.06 1.78
C ILE A 610 -26.42 2.66 2.17
N PRO A 611 -26.16 2.18 3.41
CA PRO A 611 -26.56 0.82 3.79
C PRO A 611 -28.08 0.60 3.69
N GLU A 612 -28.89 1.61 4.02
CA GLU A 612 -30.35 1.54 3.94
C GLU A 612 -30.81 1.40 2.49
N LYS A 613 -30.33 2.28 1.59
CA LYS A 613 -30.69 2.25 0.16
C LYS A 613 -30.24 0.96 -0.54
N VAL A 614 -29.04 0.47 -0.20
CA VAL A 614 -28.54 -0.82 -0.70
C VAL A 614 -29.42 -1.97 -0.19
N ALA A 615 -29.77 -1.96 1.11
CA ALA A 615 -30.61 -3.00 1.70
C ALA A 615 -31.99 -3.04 1.08
N GLU A 616 -32.62 -1.89 0.83
CA GLU A 616 -33.92 -1.79 0.17
C GLU A 616 -33.88 -2.35 -1.26
N ALA A 617 -32.86 -1.97 -2.04
CA ALA A 617 -32.69 -2.44 -3.42
C ALA A 617 -32.49 -3.97 -3.47
N VAL A 618 -31.63 -4.50 -2.62
CA VAL A 618 -31.35 -5.94 -2.51
C VAL A 618 -32.58 -6.72 -2.05
N LYS A 619 -33.28 -6.23 -1.02
CA LYS A 619 -34.49 -6.84 -0.48
C LYS A 619 -35.62 -6.90 -1.52
N LYS A 620 -35.76 -5.84 -2.33
CA LYS A 620 -36.73 -5.80 -3.41
C LYS A 620 -36.50 -6.95 -4.40
N ILE A 621 -35.30 -7.07 -4.96
CA ILE A 621 -34.93 -8.13 -5.89
C ILE A 621 -35.07 -9.53 -5.27
N ALA A 622 -34.64 -9.68 -4.02
CA ALA A 622 -34.73 -10.95 -3.30
C ALA A 622 -36.19 -11.42 -3.13
N ASN A 623 -37.15 -10.50 -2.97
CA ASN A 623 -38.57 -10.82 -2.87
C ASN A 623 -39.24 -11.08 -4.23
N GLU A 624 -38.76 -10.45 -5.30
CA GLU A 624 -39.22 -10.71 -6.67
C GLU A 624 -38.81 -12.11 -7.18
N ASN A 625 -37.72 -12.65 -6.64
CA ASN A 625 -37.17 -13.98 -7.00
C ASN A 625 -37.67 -15.13 -6.09
N LYS A 626 -38.56 -14.89 -5.15
CA LYS A 626 -39.25 -15.92 -4.33
C LYS A 626 -40.43 -16.52 -5.05
#